data_7f77f88ed600b272d01e6b7dac465e38
#
_entry.id   7f77f88ed600b272d01e6b7dac465e38
#
_cell.length_a   1.000
_cell.length_b   1.000
_cell.length_c   1.000
_cell.angle_alpha   90.00
_cell.angle_beta   90.00
_cell.angle_gamma   90.00
#
_symmetry.space_group_name_H-M   'P 1'
#
loop_
_entity.id
_entity.type
_entity.pdbx_description
1 polymer ?
#
loop_
_entity_poly.entity_id
_entity_poly.type
_entity_poly.pdbx_seq_one_letter_code
_entity_poly.pdbx_strand_id
1 'polypeptide(L)'
;MSVARFIADQRTLYRVPVAFTCLILGVSISWFYKWIDRGPTRRQRRRAKVDAAVAAAFKASRGLHGSPRLHIDLRAKGWTVSEKTVADSMRRQGLVARIIKRRNGLTKQDKGAPRFPDLVKRDFTASAMNEKWVGDITEIPTARGKLYLATVIDLYSRRLLAAATSLHPDAELAGAAITMAAAVRGGREHIKGVIFHSDRGSTYTAKNYTQLCADRLGIRQSMGRVGSCFDNAAAEAFFSTLEWEVLSRNEFRDTDHARQVVLEWCHEFYNTTRRHSSAKMMSPIDYETTRVLEPEAA
;
A
#
# COMPACT_ATOMS: atom_id res chain seq x y z
N MET A 1 29.01 -6.54 26.10
CA MET A 1 29.60 -5.32 26.73
C MET A 1 31.07 -5.29 26.37
N SER A 2 31.71 -4.14 26.04
CA SER A 2 33.16 -4.10 25.78
C SER A 2 33.91 -3.89 27.10
N VAL A 3 35.14 -4.42 27.17
CA VAL A 3 36.01 -4.25 28.37
C VAL A 3 36.14 -2.78 28.76
N ALA A 4 36.38 -1.90 27.81
CA ALA A 4 36.50 -0.47 28.09
C ALA A 4 35.24 0.17 28.64
N ARG A 5 34.04 -0.27 28.17
CA ARG A 5 32.76 0.19 28.69
C ARG A 5 32.55 -0.31 30.13
N PHE A 6 32.90 -1.55 30.39
CA PHE A 6 32.86 -2.08 31.74
C PHE A 6 33.74 -1.25 32.71
N ILE A 7 34.98 -0.91 32.31
CA ILE A 7 35.86 -0.05 33.13
C ILE A 7 35.24 1.33 33.36
N ALA A 8 34.62 1.93 32.32
CA ALA A 8 33.94 3.22 32.45
C ALA A 8 32.75 3.13 33.41
N ASP A 9 31.94 2.08 33.31
CA ASP A 9 30.79 1.84 34.20
C ASP A 9 31.23 1.62 35.65
N GLN A 10 32.32 0.85 35.91
CA GLN A 10 32.89 0.68 37.23
C GLN A 10 33.33 2.01 37.85
N ARG A 11 33.99 2.88 37.06
CA ARG A 11 34.37 4.22 37.51
C ARG A 11 33.17 5.07 37.88
N THR A 12 32.14 5.09 36.98
CA THR A 12 31.00 6.02 37.08
C THR A 12 30.00 5.57 38.15
N LEU A 13 29.68 4.28 38.20
CA LEU A 13 28.65 3.72 39.09
C LEU A 13 29.20 3.37 40.48
N TYR A 14 30.40 2.83 40.52
CA TYR A 14 30.98 2.26 41.77
C TYR A 14 32.21 3.02 42.28
N ARG A 15 32.61 4.11 41.59
CA ARG A 15 33.79 4.93 41.94
C ARG A 15 35.12 4.15 42.03
N VAL A 16 35.20 2.99 41.36
CA VAL A 16 36.41 2.18 41.31
C VAL A 16 37.47 2.87 40.45
N PRO A 17 38.73 3.04 40.92
CA PRO A 17 39.78 3.65 40.14
C PRO A 17 40.04 2.90 38.82
N VAL A 18 40.19 3.66 37.71
CA VAL A 18 40.47 3.08 36.36
C VAL A 18 41.75 2.24 36.40
N ALA A 19 42.81 2.71 37.11
CA ALA A 19 44.08 1.99 37.21
C ALA A 19 43.90 0.60 37.81
N PHE A 20 43.07 0.48 38.84
CA PHE A 20 42.78 -0.78 39.52
C PHE A 20 42.03 -1.76 38.62
N THR A 21 40.97 -1.27 37.97
CA THR A 21 40.17 -2.10 37.05
C THR A 21 40.99 -2.53 35.84
N CYS A 22 41.82 -1.64 35.28
CA CYS A 22 42.74 -1.98 34.19
C CYS A 22 43.75 -3.05 34.57
N LEU A 23 44.33 -2.95 35.78
CA LEU A 23 45.26 -3.95 36.31
C LEU A 23 44.64 -5.34 36.42
N ILE A 24 43.43 -5.44 36.99
CA ILE A 24 42.73 -6.72 37.15
C ILE A 24 42.37 -7.33 35.79
N LEU A 25 41.97 -6.49 34.81
CA LEU A 25 41.55 -6.95 33.49
C LEU A 25 42.71 -7.13 32.51
N GLY A 26 43.97 -6.91 32.94
CA GLY A 26 45.14 -7.08 32.08
C GLY A 26 45.22 -6.13 30.90
N VAL A 27 44.64 -4.91 31.01
CA VAL A 27 44.66 -3.90 29.94
C VAL A 27 45.40 -2.63 30.40
N SER A 28 46.07 -1.93 29.46
CA SER A 28 46.77 -0.70 29.83
C SER A 28 45.81 0.48 30.02
N ILE A 29 46.13 1.36 30.96
CA ILE A 29 45.37 2.61 31.20
C ILE A 29 45.34 3.48 29.94
N SER A 30 46.47 3.56 29.22
CA SER A 30 46.55 4.31 27.95
C SER A 30 45.61 3.73 26.87
N TRP A 31 45.49 2.40 26.78
CA TRP A 31 44.52 1.77 25.88
C TRP A 31 43.09 2.15 26.24
N PHE A 32 42.74 2.17 27.55
CA PHE A 32 41.42 2.56 28.02
C PHE A 32 41.06 4.00 27.59
N TYR A 33 41.93 4.98 27.87
CA TYR A 33 41.67 6.37 27.50
C TYR A 33 41.64 6.57 25.98
N LYS A 34 42.56 5.95 25.23
CA LYS A 34 42.54 5.98 23.76
C LYS A 34 41.23 5.37 23.18
N TRP A 35 40.66 4.39 23.87
CA TRP A 35 39.42 3.77 23.44
C TRP A 35 38.21 4.66 23.77
N ILE A 36 38.16 5.29 24.97
CA ILE A 36 37.02 6.11 25.40
C ILE A 36 36.95 7.44 24.63
N ASP A 37 38.09 8.01 24.29
CA ASP A 37 38.20 9.25 23.52
C ASP A 37 38.06 9.00 22.01
N ARG A 38 37.92 7.75 21.60
CA ARG A 38 37.82 7.38 20.21
C ARG A 38 36.48 7.81 19.65
N GLY A 39 36.48 8.80 18.76
CA GLY A 39 35.33 9.19 18.00
C GLY A 39 34.77 8.05 17.11
N PRO A 40 33.55 8.19 16.63
CA PRO A 40 32.92 7.15 15.80
C PRO A 40 33.74 6.86 14.54
N THR A 41 33.94 5.59 14.25
CA THR A 41 34.65 5.12 13.03
C THR A 41 33.88 5.55 11.76
N ARG A 42 34.57 5.55 10.62
CA ARG A 42 33.93 5.81 9.30
C ARG A 42 32.72 4.88 9.08
N ARG A 43 32.83 3.61 9.47
CA ARG A 43 31.75 2.63 9.38
C ARG A 43 30.55 2.99 10.29
N GLN A 44 30.81 3.41 11.52
CA GLN A 44 29.75 3.83 12.46
C GLN A 44 29.05 5.10 11.97
N ARG A 45 29.81 6.09 11.48
CA ARG A 45 29.23 7.32 10.89
C ARG A 45 28.36 7.01 9.68
N ARG A 46 28.84 6.14 8.76
CA ARG A 46 28.03 5.71 7.60
C ARG A 46 26.76 4.98 8.05
N ARG A 47 26.86 4.09 9.05
CA ARG A 47 25.73 3.35 9.61
C ARG A 47 24.69 4.29 10.19
N ALA A 48 25.10 5.28 10.99
CA ALA A 48 24.19 6.29 11.56
C ALA A 48 23.46 7.09 10.47
N LYS A 49 24.16 7.47 9.39
CA LYS A 49 23.54 8.15 8.24
C LYS A 49 22.49 7.26 7.55
N VAL A 50 22.80 5.98 7.34
CA VAL A 50 21.84 5.02 6.74
C VAL A 50 20.65 4.81 7.68
N ASP A 51 20.87 4.65 8.98
CA ASP A 51 19.79 4.46 9.94
C ASP A 51 18.83 5.66 9.94
N ALA A 52 19.37 6.88 9.92
CA ALA A 52 18.55 8.10 9.82
C ALA A 52 17.74 8.17 8.50
N ALA A 53 18.36 7.82 7.38
CA ALA A 53 17.69 7.82 6.09
C ALA A 53 16.56 6.76 6.01
N VAL A 54 16.81 5.55 6.56
CA VAL A 54 15.80 4.48 6.66
C VAL A 54 14.63 4.92 7.54
N ALA A 55 14.89 5.53 8.70
CA ALA A 55 13.84 6.03 9.60
C ALA A 55 12.99 7.11 8.91
N ALA A 56 13.61 8.04 8.19
CA ALA A 56 12.90 9.08 7.46
C ALA A 56 12.04 8.51 6.33
N ALA A 57 12.57 7.54 5.56
CA ALA A 57 11.82 6.87 4.51
C ALA A 57 10.65 6.03 5.07
N PHE A 58 10.86 5.33 6.19
CA PHE A 58 9.82 4.58 6.87
C PHE A 58 8.69 5.48 7.38
N LYS A 59 9.04 6.63 7.97
CA LYS A 59 8.05 7.65 8.38
C LYS A 59 7.28 8.21 7.18
N ALA A 60 7.97 8.55 6.10
CA ALA A 60 7.34 9.05 4.87
C ALA A 60 6.36 8.02 4.26
N SER A 61 6.67 6.72 4.35
CA SER A 61 5.77 5.64 3.94
C SER A 61 4.64 5.36 4.95
N ARG A 62 4.46 6.19 5.96
CA ARG A 62 3.46 5.99 7.05
C ARG A 62 3.64 4.64 7.79
N GLY A 63 4.86 4.07 7.81
CA GLY A 63 5.17 2.77 8.40
C GLY A 63 4.68 1.57 7.59
N LEU A 64 4.38 1.75 6.31
CA LEU A 64 3.78 0.72 5.44
C LEU A 64 4.80 -0.01 4.56
N HIS A 65 5.97 0.61 4.32
CA HIS A 65 7.00 0.02 3.48
C HIS A 65 7.96 -0.85 4.30
N GLY A 66 8.05 -2.14 3.93
CA GLY A 66 9.11 -3.04 4.42
C GLY A 66 10.42 -2.84 3.67
N SER A 67 11.47 -3.61 4.04
CA SER A 67 12.81 -3.46 3.47
C SER A 67 12.87 -3.46 1.93
N PRO A 68 12.10 -4.27 1.18
CA PRO A 68 12.15 -4.22 -0.27
C PRO A 68 11.69 -2.88 -0.85
N ARG A 69 10.60 -2.33 -0.35
CA ARG A 69 10.06 -1.04 -0.80
C ARG A 69 10.92 0.13 -0.35
N LEU A 70 11.37 0.14 0.91
CA LEU A 70 12.29 1.17 1.42
C LEU A 70 13.63 1.19 0.69
N HIS A 71 14.14 0.03 0.29
CA HIS A 71 15.35 -0.06 -0.53
C HIS A 71 15.18 0.70 -1.85
N ILE A 72 14.03 0.54 -2.52
CA ILE A 72 13.73 1.25 -3.77
C ILE A 72 13.57 2.76 -3.52
N ASP A 73 12.86 3.14 -2.44
CA ASP A 73 12.69 4.55 -2.05
C ASP A 73 14.04 5.24 -1.78
N LEU A 74 14.95 4.55 -1.12
CA LEU A 74 16.28 5.06 -0.84
C LEU A 74 17.14 5.16 -2.11
N ARG A 75 17.06 4.17 -3.01
CA ARG A 75 17.76 4.22 -4.30
C ARG A 75 17.28 5.37 -5.16
N ALA A 76 15.98 5.63 -5.21
CA ALA A 76 15.40 6.78 -5.90
C ALA A 76 15.91 8.12 -5.36
N LYS A 77 16.31 8.16 -4.07
CA LYS A 77 16.94 9.32 -3.42
C LYS A 77 18.47 9.32 -3.51
N GLY A 78 19.08 8.50 -4.38
CA GLY A 78 20.52 8.45 -4.61
C GLY A 78 21.33 7.62 -3.58
N TRP A 79 20.69 6.86 -2.69
CA TRP A 79 21.41 6.03 -1.73
C TRP A 79 21.92 4.73 -2.38
N THR A 80 23.20 4.46 -2.23
CA THR A 80 23.82 3.17 -2.62
C THR A 80 23.87 2.24 -1.41
N VAL A 81 22.79 1.50 -1.19
CA VAL A 81 22.61 0.53 -0.10
C VAL A 81 21.98 -0.74 -0.64
N SER A 82 22.25 -1.89 -0.03
CA SER A 82 21.56 -3.14 -0.35
C SER A 82 20.27 -3.27 0.48
N GLU A 83 19.32 -4.08 0.01
CA GLU A 83 18.10 -4.40 0.75
C GLU A 83 18.43 -5.00 2.13
N LYS A 84 19.43 -5.90 2.22
CA LYS A 84 19.90 -6.45 3.49
C LYS A 84 20.34 -5.37 4.47
N THR A 85 21.05 -4.34 3.99
CA THR A 85 21.48 -3.21 4.84
C THR A 85 20.28 -2.44 5.37
N VAL A 86 19.23 -2.25 4.54
CA VAL A 86 17.97 -1.62 4.97
C VAL A 86 17.24 -2.48 5.99
N ALA A 87 17.12 -3.79 5.76
CA ALA A 87 16.50 -4.72 6.70
C ALA A 87 17.21 -4.76 8.05
N ASP A 88 18.55 -4.77 8.04
CA ASP A 88 19.35 -4.72 9.27
C ASP A 88 19.20 -3.39 10.00
N SER A 89 19.06 -2.28 9.26
CA SER A 89 18.78 -0.96 9.83
C SER A 89 17.41 -0.91 10.49
N MET A 90 16.37 -1.41 9.80
CA MET A 90 15.02 -1.51 10.36
C MET A 90 15.00 -2.32 11.66
N ARG A 91 15.66 -3.49 11.66
CA ARG A 91 15.74 -4.37 12.85
C ARG A 91 16.39 -3.67 14.04
N ARG A 92 17.49 -2.96 13.81
CA ARG A 92 18.18 -2.21 14.88
C ARG A 92 17.34 -1.11 15.50
N GLN A 93 16.49 -0.49 14.69
CA GLN A 93 15.63 0.62 15.10
C GLN A 93 14.24 0.17 15.56
N GLY A 94 13.95 -1.14 15.55
CA GLY A 94 12.62 -1.67 15.88
C GLY A 94 11.54 -1.27 14.89
N LEU A 95 11.92 -0.91 13.65
CA LEU A 95 10.97 -0.51 12.60
C LEU A 95 10.35 -1.75 11.98
N VAL A 96 9.07 -1.97 12.23
CA VAL A 96 8.32 -3.12 11.73
C VAL A 96 7.24 -2.63 10.81
N ALA A 97 7.33 -2.98 9.53
CA ALA A 97 6.26 -2.73 8.57
C ALA A 97 5.06 -3.62 8.87
N ARG A 98 3.88 -3.09 8.64
CA ARG A 98 2.66 -3.81 8.92
C ARG A 98 2.45 -4.96 7.91
N ILE A 99 2.16 -6.17 8.41
CA ILE A 99 1.92 -7.37 7.60
C ILE A 99 0.41 -7.63 7.52
N ILE A 100 -0.11 -7.85 6.31
CA ILE A 100 -1.52 -8.19 6.09
C ILE A 100 -1.77 -9.64 6.52
N LYS A 101 -2.67 -9.83 7.49
CA LYS A 101 -3.22 -11.16 7.82
C LYS A 101 -4.52 -11.34 7.05
N ARG A 102 -4.61 -12.40 6.22
CA ARG A 102 -5.84 -12.72 5.48
C ARG A 102 -6.98 -13.02 6.45
N ARG A 103 -8.14 -12.36 6.27
CA ARG A 103 -9.41 -12.73 6.87
C ARG A 103 -10.32 -13.27 5.77
N ASN A 104 -10.99 -14.39 6.02
CA ASN A 104 -11.99 -14.94 5.10
C ASN A 104 -13.30 -14.20 5.35
N GLY A 105 -13.82 -13.49 4.35
CA GLY A 105 -15.14 -12.86 4.35
C GLY A 105 -16.12 -13.70 3.53
N LEU A 106 -17.39 -13.76 3.97
CA LEU A 106 -18.47 -14.44 3.25
C LEU A 106 -19.41 -13.40 2.66
N THR A 107 -19.46 -13.31 1.33
CA THR A 107 -20.46 -12.51 0.60
C THR A 107 -21.75 -13.30 0.41
N LYS A 108 -22.92 -12.67 0.62
CA LYS A 108 -24.23 -13.28 0.29
C LYS A 108 -24.65 -12.89 -1.11
N GLN A 109 -25.05 -13.88 -1.89
CA GLN A 109 -25.40 -13.74 -3.29
C GLN A 109 -26.91 -13.52 -3.49
N ASP A 110 -27.26 -12.71 -4.50
CA ASP A 110 -28.61 -12.64 -5.05
C ASP A 110 -28.82 -13.69 -6.16
N LYS A 111 -29.71 -14.65 -5.92
CA LYS A 111 -30.01 -15.77 -6.84
C LYS A 111 -30.86 -15.38 -8.04
N GLY A 112 -31.55 -14.23 -8.01
CA GLY A 112 -32.47 -13.76 -9.05
C GLY A 112 -31.87 -12.73 -10.01
N ALA A 113 -30.63 -12.29 -9.80
CA ALA A 113 -30.01 -11.22 -10.57
C ALA A 113 -29.68 -11.63 -12.02
N PRO A 114 -29.67 -10.69 -12.98
CA PRO A 114 -29.20 -10.90 -14.35
C PRO A 114 -27.81 -11.52 -14.38
N ARG A 115 -27.59 -12.48 -15.28
CA ARG A 115 -26.32 -13.19 -15.37
C ARG A 115 -25.47 -12.60 -16.50
N PHE A 116 -24.43 -11.86 -16.15
CA PHE A 116 -23.39 -11.47 -17.11
C PHE A 116 -22.33 -12.57 -17.22
N PRO A 117 -21.73 -12.77 -18.41
CA PRO A 117 -20.67 -13.78 -18.59
C PRO A 117 -19.43 -13.41 -17.79
N ASP A 118 -18.68 -14.44 -17.34
CA ASP A 118 -17.35 -14.25 -16.80
C ASP A 118 -16.35 -14.07 -17.96
N LEU A 119 -16.03 -12.82 -18.28
CA LEU A 119 -15.09 -12.46 -19.33
C LEU A 119 -13.64 -12.44 -18.85
N VAL A 120 -13.42 -12.39 -17.52
CA VAL A 120 -12.08 -12.32 -16.91
C VAL A 120 -11.50 -13.71 -16.69
N LYS A 121 -12.35 -14.71 -16.42
CA LYS A 121 -11.96 -16.14 -16.25
C LYS A 121 -10.80 -16.34 -15.27
N ARG A 122 -10.78 -15.56 -14.19
CA ARG A 122 -9.70 -15.50 -13.17
C ARG A 122 -8.34 -14.98 -13.68
N ASP A 123 -8.27 -14.49 -14.90
CA ASP A 123 -7.09 -13.79 -15.40
C ASP A 123 -7.19 -12.30 -15.05
N PHE A 124 -6.65 -11.94 -13.88
CA PHE A 124 -6.57 -10.56 -13.38
C PHE A 124 -5.31 -9.83 -13.86
N THR A 125 -4.75 -10.25 -14.97
CA THR A 125 -3.70 -9.52 -15.70
C THR A 125 -4.30 -8.72 -16.84
N ALA A 126 -3.65 -7.62 -17.21
CA ALA A 126 -3.99 -6.83 -18.38
C ALA A 126 -2.70 -6.41 -19.09
N SER A 127 -2.72 -6.40 -20.41
CA SER A 127 -1.58 -6.05 -21.24
C SER A 127 -1.49 -4.54 -21.50
N ALA A 128 -2.62 -3.84 -21.43
CA ALA A 128 -2.73 -2.42 -21.66
C ALA A 128 -3.72 -1.74 -20.70
N MET A 129 -3.61 -0.42 -20.58
CA MET A 129 -4.58 0.40 -19.87
C MET A 129 -5.96 0.25 -20.51
N ASN A 130 -7.01 0.30 -19.71
CA ASN A 130 -8.41 0.23 -20.15
C ASN A 130 -8.79 -1.11 -20.83
N GLU A 131 -8.05 -2.17 -20.60
CA GLU A 131 -8.43 -3.53 -21.03
C GLU A 131 -9.42 -4.16 -20.05
N LYS A 132 -9.04 -4.18 -18.77
CA LYS A 132 -9.84 -4.78 -17.70
C LYS A 132 -9.82 -3.90 -16.46
N TRP A 133 -11.01 -3.58 -15.97
CA TRP A 133 -11.24 -2.91 -14.70
C TRP A 133 -11.93 -3.85 -13.72
N VAL A 134 -11.67 -3.68 -12.44
CA VAL A 134 -12.39 -4.35 -11.37
C VAL A 134 -12.99 -3.33 -10.43
N GLY A 135 -14.13 -3.64 -9.87
CA GLY A 135 -14.77 -2.79 -8.88
C GLY A 135 -15.51 -3.60 -7.83
N ASP A 136 -15.70 -2.96 -6.68
CA ASP A 136 -16.46 -3.52 -5.56
C ASP A 136 -16.85 -2.40 -4.60
N ILE A 137 -17.77 -2.67 -3.67
CA ILE A 137 -18.24 -1.75 -2.64
C ILE A 137 -17.92 -2.32 -1.26
N THR A 138 -17.34 -1.48 -0.40
CA THR A 138 -17.09 -1.82 1.00
C THR A 138 -17.80 -0.87 1.94
N GLU A 139 -18.10 -1.37 3.14
CA GLU A 139 -18.65 -0.61 4.25
C GLU A 139 -17.52 -0.13 5.17
N ILE A 140 -17.59 1.13 5.57
CA ILE A 140 -16.67 1.77 6.51
C ILE A 140 -17.49 2.19 7.74
N PRO A 141 -17.36 1.47 8.88
CA PRO A 141 -18.06 1.82 10.08
C PRO A 141 -17.47 3.09 10.71
N THR A 142 -18.35 3.95 11.24
CA THR A 142 -17.98 5.13 12.02
C THR A 142 -18.75 5.18 13.33
N ALA A 143 -18.37 6.06 14.25
CA ALA A 143 -19.11 6.23 15.50
C ALA A 143 -20.54 6.76 15.31
N ARG A 144 -20.84 7.39 14.14
CA ARG A 144 -22.14 7.99 13.84
C ARG A 144 -22.75 7.45 12.54
N GLY A 145 -22.63 6.16 12.29
CA GLY A 145 -23.23 5.51 11.13
C GLY A 145 -22.21 4.85 10.22
N LYS A 146 -22.57 4.62 8.96
CA LYS A 146 -21.77 3.89 8.00
C LYS A 146 -21.53 4.74 6.75
N LEU A 147 -20.32 4.69 6.23
CA LEU A 147 -19.97 5.22 4.93
C LEU A 147 -19.72 4.04 3.99
N TYR A 148 -20.18 4.13 2.76
CA TYR A 148 -19.88 3.14 1.72
C TYR A 148 -18.92 3.71 0.70
N LEU A 149 -17.96 2.90 0.27
CA LEU A 149 -16.94 3.25 -0.71
C LEU A 149 -17.05 2.29 -1.88
N ALA A 150 -17.36 2.83 -3.07
CA ALA A 150 -17.27 2.11 -4.33
C ALA A 150 -15.96 2.46 -5.05
N THR A 151 -15.28 1.47 -5.58
CA THR A 151 -13.99 1.63 -6.24
C THR A 151 -13.99 1.07 -7.65
N VAL A 152 -13.16 1.66 -8.51
CA VAL A 152 -12.84 1.13 -9.84
C VAL A 152 -11.31 1.14 -10.00
N ILE A 153 -10.73 0.01 -10.33
CA ILE A 153 -9.28 -0.20 -10.42
C ILE A 153 -8.93 -0.76 -11.79
N ASP A 154 -7.97 -0.15 -12.46
CA ASP A 154 -7.37 -0.68 -13.70
C ASP A 154 -6.40 -1.82 -13.37
N LEU A 155 -6.60 -2.98 -13.96
CA LEU A 155 -5.77 -4.16 -13.69
C LEU A 155 -4.35 -4.06 -14.27
N TYR A 156 -4.14 -3.24 -15.29
CA TYR A 156 -2.82 -3.04 -15.88
C TYR A 156 -1.83 -2.40 -14.92
N SER A 157 -2.20 -1.27 -14.35
CA SER A 157 -1.34 -0.47 -13.48
C SER A 157 -1.65 -0.60 -12.00
N ARG A 158 -2.80 -1.22 -11.65
CA ARG A 158 -3.40 -1.17 -10.31
C ARG A 158 -3.84 0.24 -9.90
N ARG A 159 -3.97 1.15 -10.85
CA ARG A 159 -4.44 2.51 -10.58
C ARG A 159 -5.90 2.50 -10.14
N LEU A 160 -6.16 3.10 -9.01
CA LEU A 160 -7.50 3.40 -8.54
C LEU A 160 -8.04 4.57 -9.37
N LEU A 161 -8.94 4.28 -10.30
CA LEU A 161 -9.55 5.27 -11.19
C LEU A 161 -10.66 6.04 -10.49
N ALA A 162 -11.36 5.38 -9.57
CA ALA A 162 -12.45 5.99 -8.83
C ALA A 162 -12.51 5.49 -7.38
N ALA A 163 -12.86 6.41 -6.50
CA ALA A 163 -13.22 6.19 -5.11
C ALA A 163 -14.44 7.07 -4.79
N ALA A 164 -15.63 6.57 -5.07
CA ALA A 164 -16.89 7.26 -4.77
C ALA A 164 -17.41 6.85 -3.40
N THR A 165 -18.01 7.77 -2.66
CA THR A 165 -18.57 7.50 -1.32
C THR A 165 -20.03 7.92 -1.22
N SER A 166 -20.82 7.14 -0.48
CA SER A 166 -22.24 7.41 -0.20
C SER A 166 -22.64 6.90 1.19
N LEU A 167 -23.78 7.32 1.65
CA LEU A 167 -24.44 6.75 2.85
C LEU A 167 -25.23 5.48 2.53
N HIS A 168 -25.39 5.14 1.24
CA HIS A 168 -26.14 3.97 0.77
C HIS A 168 -25.31 3.16 -0.24
N PRO A 169 -25.28 1.80 -0.14
CA PRO A 169 -24.58 0.94 -1.08
C PRO A 169 -25.47 0.56 -2.27
N ASP A 170 -25.89 1.54 -3.03
CA ASP A 170 -26.87 1.41 -4.10
C ASP A 170 -26.25 1.52 -5.52
N ALA A 171 -27.09 1.39 -6.53
CA ALA A 171 -26.68 1.51 -7.93
C ALA A 171 -26.21 2.92 -8.31
N GLU A 172 -26.62 3.94 -7.56
CA GLU A 172 -26.17 5.32 -7.77
C GLU A 172 -24.71 5.47 -7.37
N LEU A 173 -24.32 4.90 -6.23
CA LEU A 173 -22.93 4.88 -5.80
C LEU A 173 -22.03 4.15 -6.79
N ALA A 174 -22.43 2.97 -7.28
CA ALA A 174 -21.67 2.26 -8.32
C ALA A 174 -21.62 3.06 -9.62
N GLY A 175 -22.74 3.69 -10.00
CA GLY A 175 -22.82 4.57 -11.17
C GLY A 175 -21.91 5.79 -11.07
N ALA A 176 -21.84 6.41 -9.90
CA ALA A 176 -20.91 7.51 -9.65
C ALA A 176 -19.43 7.05 -9.80
N ALA A 177 -19.08 5.90 -9.25
CA ALA A 177 -17.72 5.36 -9.35
C ALA A 177 -17.32 5.06 -10.80
N ILE A 178 -18.18 4.38 -11.58
CA ILE A 178 -17.85 4.05 -12.98
C ILE A 178 -17.80 5.29 -13.87
N THR A 179 -18.64 6.29 -13.60
CA THR A 179 -18.62 7.58 -14.30
C THR A 179 -17.36 8.38 -14.00
N MET A 180 -16.95 8.40 -12.74
CA MET A 180 -15.67 9.02 -12.32
C MET A 180 -14.48 8.34 -13.01
N ALA A 181 -14.45 7.00 -13.05
CA ALA A 181 -13.40 6.25 -13.74
C ALA A 181 -13.35 6.58 -15.23
N ALA A 182 -14.51 6.66 -15.88
CA ALA A 182 -14.62 7.07 -17.27
C ALA A 182 -14.07 8.49 -17.50
N ALA A 183 -14.39 9.44 -16.63
CA ALA A 183 -13.89 10.81 -16.72
C ALA A 183 -12.36 10.87 -16.56
N VAL A 184 -11.80 10.12 -15.60
CA VAL A 184 -10.33 10.03 -15.38
C VAL A 184 -9.61 9.48 -16.62
N ARG A 185 -10.27 8.63 -17.40
CA ARG A 185 -9.72 8.03 -18.63
C ARG A 185 -10.05 8.82 -19.91
N GLY A 186 -10.61 10.02 -19.80
CA GLY A 186 -10.89 10.89 -20.96
C GLY A 186 -12.22 10.61 -21.65
N GLY A 187 -13.12 9.88 -20.99
CA GLY A 187 -14.48 9.64 -21.47
C GLY A 187 -14.66 8.41 -22.36
N ARG A 188 -15.86 8.27 -22.88
CA ARG A 188 -16.35 7.08 -23.60
C ARG A 188 -15.42 6.58 -24.70
N GLU A 189 -14.88 7.46 -25.51
CA GLU A 189 -14.08 7.08 -26.68
C GLU A 189 -12.81 6.31 -26.30
N HIS A 190 -12.25 6.58 -25.11
CA HIS A 190 -11.03 5.94 -24.62
C HIS A 190 -11.28 4.67 -23.81
N ILE A 191 -12.54 4.39 -23.45
CA ILE A 191 -12.91 3.25 -22.59
C ILE A 191 -13.88 2.29 -23.26
N LYS A 192 -14.28 2.55 -24.50
CA LYS A 192 -15.21 1.69 -25.25
C LYS A 192 -14.65 0.27 -25.38
N GLY A 193 -15.43 -0.71 -24.89
CA GLY A 193 -15.03 -2.11 -24.93
C GLY A 193 -14.27 -2.60 -23.68
N VAL A 194 -13.92 -1.71 -22.74
CA VAL A 194 -13.34 -2.09 -21.43
C VAL A 194 -14.22 -3.16 -20.77
N ILE A 195 -13.58 -4.17 -20.21
CA ILE A 195 -14.26 -5.17 -19.40
C ILE A 195 -14.27 -4.68 -17.95
N PHE A 196 -15.46 -4.41 -17.41
CA PHE A 196 -15.62 -4.12 -15.98
C PHE A 196 -16.12 -5.36 -15.24
N HIS A 197 -15.30 -5.86 -14.34
CA HIS A 197 -15.60 -7.05 -13.56
C HIS A 197 -15.97 -6.70 -12.11
N SER A 198 -17.08 -7.23 -11.65
CA SER A 198 -17.58 -7.07 -10.29
C SER A 198 -18.15 -8.39 -9.74
N ASP A 199 -18.53 -8.37 -8.48
CA ASP A 199 -19.36 -9.42 -7.91
C ASP A 199 -20.78 -9.38 -8.50
N ARG A 200 -21.62 -10.34 -8.09
CA ARG A 200 -23.04 -10.43 -8.50
C ARG A 200 -23.97 -9.69 -7.55
N GLY A 201 -23.51 -8.64 -6.92
CA GLY A 201 -24.36 -7.82 -6.05
C GLY A 201 -25.51 -7.15 -6.82
N SER A 202 -26.64 -6.95 -6.15
CA SER A 202 -27.84 -6.30 -6.71
C SER A 202 -27.53 -4.92 -7.28
N THR A 203 -26.56 -4.22 -6.71
CA THR A 203 -26.07 -2.92 -7.13
C THR A 203 -25.56 -2.93 -8.58
N TYR A 204 -24.73 -3.91 -8.93
CA TYR A 204 -24.11 -4.03 -10.26
C TYR A 204 -25.01 -4.66 -11.32
N THR A 205 -26.14 -5.29 -10.89
CA THR A 205 -27.14 -5.88 -11.78
C THR A 205 -28.36 -4.99 -11.95
N ALA A 206 -28.44 -3.87 -11.28
CA ALA A 206 -29.53 -2.91 -11.40
C ALA A 206 -29.64 -2.36 -12.83
N LYS A 207 -30.89 -2.20 -13.33
CA LYS A 207 -31.17 -1.79 -14.71
C LYS A 207 -30.52 -0.46 -15.07
N ASN A 208 -30.60 0.54 -14.20
CA ASN A 208 -29.98 1.86 -14.42
C ASN A 208 -28.46 1.76 -14.54
N TYR A 209 -27.79 0.92 -13.71
CA TYR A 209 -26.37 0.70 -13.79
C TYR A 209 -25.96 -0.04 -15.07
N THR A 210 -26.68 -1.08 -15.45
CA THR A 210 -26.39 -1.84 -16.67
C THR A 210 -26.57 -0.99 -17.93
N GLN A 211 -27.60 -0.14 -17.99
CA GLN A 211 -27.81 0.82 -19.07
C GLN A 211 -26.69 1.88 -19.12
N LEU A 212 -26.25 2.39 -17.97
CA LEU A 212 -25.13 3.31 -17.89
C LEU A 212 -23.85 2.69 -18.50
N CYS A 213 -23.52 1.47 -18.10
CA CYS A 213 -22.34 0.78 -18.59
C CYS A 213 -22.41 0.51 -20.11
N ALA A 214 -23.50 -0.11 -20.58
CA ALA A 214 -23.62 -0.55 -21.96
C ALA A 214 -23.90 0.62 -22.93
N ASP A 215 -24.93 1.41 -22.65
CA ASP A 215 -25.44 2.39 -23.63
C ASP A 215 -24.68 3.70 -23.61
N ARG A 216 -24.33 4.19 -22.38
CA ARG A 216 -23.66 5.49 -22.25
C ARG A 216 -22.14 5.39 -22.31
N LEU A 217 -21.55 4.39 -21.67
CA LEU A 217 -20.09 4.27 -21.54
C LEU A 217 -19.46 3.26 -22.51
N GLY A 218 -20.25 2.34 -23.08
CA GLY A 218 -19.73 1.28 -23.96
C GLY A 218 -18.87 0.24 -23.25
N ILE A 219 -19.07 0.09 -21.94
CA ILE A 219 -18.34 -0.84 -21.06
C ILE A 219 -19.02 -2.22 -21.10
N ARG A 220 -18.23 -3.27 -21.18
CA ARG A 220 -18.68 -4.66 -21.14
C ARG A 220 -18.65 -5.18 -19.70
N GLN A 221 -19.82 -5.43 -19.12
CA GLN A 221 -19.90 -6.00 -17.78
C GLN A 221 -19.48 -7.47 -17.76
N SER A 222 -18.75 -7.83 -16.73
CA SER A 222 -18.30 -9.20 -16.42
C SER A 222 -18.56 -9.50 -14.95
N MET A 223 -19.01 -10.71 -14.66
CA MET A 223 -19.29 -11.12 -13.27
C MET A 223 -18.72 -12.49 -13.00
N GLY A 224 -18.15 -12.65 -11.82
CA GLY A 224 -17.62 -13.90 -11.32
C GLY A 224 -18.66 -15.03 -11.28
N ARG A 225 -18.22 -16.26 -11.12
CA ARG A 225 -19.10 -17.44 -10.98
C ARG A 225 -19.73 -17.50 -9.58
N VAL A 226 -20.85 -18.20 -9.50
CA VAL A 226 -21.54 -18.43 -8.23
C VAL A 226 -20.65 -19.24 -7.28
N GLY A 227 -20.44 -18.73 -6.06
CA GLY A 227 -19.81 -19.48 -4.96
C GLY A 227 -18.28 -19.52 -4.97
N SER A 228 -17.61 -18.70 -5.76
CA SER A 228 -16.15 -18.60 -5.76
C SER A 228 -15.69 -17.24 -5.21
N CYS A 229 -15.04 -17.28 -4.05
CA CYS A 229 -14.41 -16.11 -3.43
C CYS A 229 -13.14 -15.63 -4.18
N PHE A 230 -12.69 -16.35 -5.21
CA PHE A 230 -11.52 -15.99 -5.99
C PHE A 230 -11.83 -15.13 -7.22
N ASP A 231 -13.11 -14.92 -7.50
CA ASP A 231 -13.52 -14.31 -8.76
C ASP A 231 -13.42 -12.76 -8.75
N ASN A 232 -13.12 -12.12 -7.60
CA ASN A 232 -12.83 -10.68 -7.49
C ASN A 232 -11.55 -10.40 -6.68
N ALA A 233 -10.55 -11.28 -6.79
CA ALA A 233 -9.35 -11.25 -5.98
C ALA A 233 -8.58 -9.91 -6.02
N ALA A 234 -8.66 -9.16 -7.10
CA ALA A 234 -7.97 -7.88 -7.24
C ALA A 234 -8.64 -6.77 -6.43
N ALA A 235 -9.98 -6.69 -6.42
CA ALA A 235 -10.72 -5.75 -5.57
C ALA A 235 -10.60 -6.16 -4.09
N GLU A 236 -10.69 -7.45 -3.78
CA GLU A 236 -10.47 -7.95 -2.42
C GLU A 236 -9.06 -7.60 -1.89
N ALA A 237 -8.04 -7.71 -2.73
CA ALA A 237 -6.68 -7.31 -2.38
C ALA A 237 -6.55 -5.81 -2.11
N PHE A 238 -7.27 -4.97 -2.85
CA PHE A 238 -7.35 -3.54 -2.60
C PHE A 238 -8.01 -3.26 -1.24
N PHE A 239 -9.20 -3.81 -0.98
CA PHE A 239 -9.88 -3.59 0.29
C PHE A 239 -9.14 -4.16 1.49
N SER A 240 -8.49 -5.30 1.34
CA SER A 240 -7.59 -5.82 2.38
C SER A 240 -6.44 -4.85 2.67
N THR A 241 -5.94 -4.16 1.65
CA THR A 241 -4.91 -3.14 1.80
C THR A 241 -5.47 -1.90 2.50
N LEU A 242 -6.62 -1.40 2.06
CA LEU A 242 -7.32 -0.26 2.67
C LEU A 242 -7.64 -0.55 4.15
N GLU A 243 -8.22 -1.70 4.44
CA GLU A 243 -8.51 -2.15 5.82
C GLU A 243 -7.26 -2.06 6.68
N TRP A 244 -6.16 -2.59 6.16
CA TRP A 244 -4.93 -2.74 6.93
C TRP A 244 -4.12 -1.46 7.06
N GLU A 245 -4.11 -0.65 6.00
CA GLU A 245 -3.31 0.57 5.96
C GLU A 245 -4.05 1.79 6.54
N VAL A 246 -5.40 1.77 6.55
CA VAL A 246 -6.24 2.90 6.96
C VAL A 246 -7.27 2.52 8.00
N LEU A 247 -8.25 1.63 7.65
CA LEU A 247 -9.45 1.48 8.47
C LEU A 247 -9.14 0.97 9.88
N SER A 248 -8.32 -0.07 9.99
CA SER A 248 -7.91 -0.63 11.29
C SER A 248 -6.94 0.25 12.09
N ARG A 249 -6.58 1.42 11.58
CA ARG A 249 -5.66 2.38 12.24
C ARG A 249 -6.35 3.65 12.69
N ASN A 250 -7.59 3.85 12.29
CA ASN A 250 -8.34 5.05 12.59
C ASN A 250 -9.67 4.68 13.25
N GLU A 251 -10.04 5.45 14.25
CA GLU A 251 -11.39 5.48 14.79
C GLU A 251 -12.10 6.69 14.17
N PHE A 252 -13.07 6.42 13.30
CA PHE A 252 -13.77 7.48 12.60
C PHE A 252 -14.90 8.05 13.43
N ARG A 253 -14.87 9.35 13.70
CA ARG A 253 -15.89 10.07 14.48
C ARG A 253 -17.25 10.05 13.77
N ASP A 254 -17.23 10.27 12.46
CA ASP A 254 -18.40 10.38 11.60
C ASP A 254 -18.02 10.05 10.14
N THR A 255 -18.99 10.07 9.26
CA THR A 255 -18.84 9.74 7.85
C THR A 255 -17.97 10.75 7.09
N ASP A 256 -17.95 12.01 7.48
CA ASP A 256 -17.13 13.05 6.82
C ASP A 256 -15.66 12.88 7.18
N HIS A 257 -15.35 12.58 8.43
CA HIS A 257 -13.98 12.22 8.84
C HIS A 257 -13.49 10.97 8.14
N ALA A 258 -14.33 9.93 8.06
CA ALA A 258 -13.98 8.70 7.32
C ALA A 258 -13.72 8.99 5.83
N ARG A 259 -14.59 9.76 5.19
CA ARG A 259 -14.46 10.17 3.79
C ARG A 259 -13.15 10.89 3.54
N GLN A 260 -12.82 11.90 4.33
CA GLN A 260 -11.59 12.67 4.19
C GLN A 260 -10.35 11.78 4.27
N VAL A 261 -10.21 10.97 5.32
CA VAL A 261 -9.04 10.12 5.54
C VAL A 261 -8.90 9.06 4.45
N VAL A 262 -10.00 8.44 4.03
CA VAL A 262 -9.98 7.38 3.03
C VAL A 262 -9.67 7.94 1.65
N LEU A 263 -10.29 9.06 1.24
CA LEU A 263 -10.03 9.66 -0.06
C LEU A 263 -8.61 10.24 -0.15
N GLU A 264 -8.10 10.85 0.91
CA GLU A 264 -6.69 11.27 0.99
C GLU A 264 -5.75 10.08 0.74
N TRP A 265 -5.97 8.94 1.42
CA TRP A 265 -5.15 7.77 1.20
C TRP A 265 -5.28 7.23 -0.23
N CYS A 266 -6.49 7.19 -0.79
CA CYS A 266 -6.76 6.71 -2.14
C CYS A 266 -6.03 7.54 -3.20
N HIS A 267 -6.12 8.85 -3.12
CA HIS A 267 -5.62 9.74 -4.17
C HIS A 267 -4.17 10.16 -3.95
N GLU A 268 -3.81 10.53 -2.72
CA GLU A 268 -2.49 11.09 -2.43
C GLU A 268 -1.43 10.04 -2.08
N PHE A 269 -1.83 8.85 -1.58
CA PHE A 269 -0.86 7.83 -1.22
C PHE A 269 -0.93 6.60 -2.13
N TYR A 270 -2.11 6.00 -2.29
CA TYR A 270 -2.24 4.75 -3.05
C TYR A 270 -1.79 4.91 -4.51
N ASN A 271 -2.26 5.94 -5.19
CA ASN A 271 -1.98 6.15 -6.61
C ASN A 271 -0.59 6.74 -6.90
N THR A 272 -0.06 7.59 -6.00
CA THR A 272 1.15 8.39 -6.27
C THR A 272 2.40 7.88 -5.58
N THR A 273 2.24 7.20 -4.44
CA THR A 273 3.38 6.87 -3.56
C THR A 273 3.50 5.38 -3.27
N ARG A 274 2.35 4.68 -3.17
CA ARG A 274 2.33 3.28 -2.78
C ARG A 274 2.94 2.40 -3.87
N ARG A 275 3.97 1.63 -3.53
CA ARG A 275 4.63 0.73 -4.47
C ARG A 275 3.91 -0.60 -4.62
N HIS A 276 3.70 -1.02 -5.85
CA HIS A 276 3.00 -2.25 -6.22
C HIS A 276 3.94 -3.24 -6.88
N SER A 277 3.99 -4.46 -6.36
CA SER A 277 4.83 -5.53 -6.93
C SER A 277 4.42 -5.89 -8.36
N SER A 278 3.11 -5.89 -8.65
CA SER A 278 2.57 -6.11 -10.00
C SER A 278 2.85 -4.97 -10.99
N ALA A 279 3.17 -3.77 -10.50
CA ALA A 279 3.56 -2.61 -11.30
C ALA A 279 5.08 -2.35 -11.19
N LYS A 280 5.90 -3.38 -11.23
CA LYS A 280 7.38 -3.30 -11.16
C LYS A 280 7.88 -2.46 -9.97
N MET A 281 7.21 -2.52 -8.84
CA MET A 281 7.50 -1.74 -7.64
C MET A 281 7.41 -0.21 -7.84
N MET A 282 6.67 0.24 -8.84
CA MET A 282 6.31 1.64 -9.04
C MET A 282 4.98 1.97 -8.36
N SER A 283 4.68 3.27 -8.22
CA SER A 283 3.31 3.69 -7.95
C SER A 283 2.45 3.47 -9.22
N PRO A 284 1.13 3.35 -9.09
CA PRO A 284 0.26 3.18 -10.25
C PRO A 284 0.42 4.28 -11.31
N ILE A 285 0.51 5.54 -10.89
CA ILE A 285 0.69 6.68 -11.80
C ILE A 285 2.06 6.64 -12.46
N ASP A 286 3.14 6.42 -11.70
CA ASP A 286 4.49 6.34 -12.27
C ASP A 286 4.59 5.20 -13.28
N TYR A 287 3.96 4.06 -13.01
CA TYR A 287 3.95 2.92 -13.92
C TYR A 287 3.27 3.26 -15.25
N GLU A 288 2.12 3.94 -15.23
CA GLU A 288 1.43 4.38 -16.45
C GLU A 288 2.26 5.40 -17.22
N THR A 289 2.81 6.41 -16.52
CA THR A 289 3.61 7.47 -17.14
C THR A 289 4.87 6.92 -17.83
N THR A 290 5.59 6.01 -17.16
CA THR A 290 6.80 5.40 -17.71
C THR A 290 6.50 4.60 -18.99
N ARG A 291 5.37 3.90 -19.03
CA ARG A 291 4.96 3.09 -20.18
C ARG A 291 4.48 3.90 -21.38
N VAL A 292 3.90 5.07 -21.14
CA VAL A 292 3.54 6.01 -22.23
C VAL A 292 4.80 6.60 -22.89
N LEU A 293 5.87 6.77 -22.10
CA LEU A 293 7.15 7.33 -22.59
C LEU A 293 8.09 6.30 -23.25
N GLU A 294 7.87 5.00 -23.01
CA GLU A 294 8.55 3.91 -23.72
C GLU A 294 7.63 3.39 -24.83
N PRO A 295 7.62 3.95 -26.05
CA PRO A 295 6.94 3.30 -27.17
C PRO A 295 7.61 1.94 -27.37
N GLU A 296 6.80 0.91 -27.56
CA GLU A 296 7.26 -0.45 -27.84
C GLU A 296 8.37 -0.39 -28.87
N ALA A 297 9.59 -0.69 -28.44
CA ALA A 297 10.65 -1.03 -29.38
C ALA A 297 10.24 -2.34 -30.07
N ALA A 298 9.78 -2.22 -31.31
CA ALA A 298 9.37 -3.29 -32.18
C ALA A 298 10.51 -4.27 -32.45
#